data_75c37943048ca8faef0a659878dc0c27
#
_entry.id   75c37943048ca8faef0a659878dc0c27
#
_cell.length_a   1.000
_cell.length_b   1.000
_cell.length_c   1.000
_cell.angle_alpha   90.00
_cell.angle_beta   90.00
_cell.angle_gamma   90.00
#
_symmetry.space_group_name_H-M   'P 1'
#
loop_
_entity.id
_entity.type
_entity.pdbx_description
1 polymer ?
#
loop_
_entity_poly.entity_id
_entity_poly.type
_entity_poly.pdbx_seq_one_letter_code
_entity_poly.pdbx_strand_id
1 'polypeptide(L)'
;MTLGILHVTQFRGRFAALALIAVVSTSLAGCGANTIPTKEELAKQKFADAQTAYQRRADLIPNLVSTVKGYAAQEKSVLVEVAQARAKATSVTVDPSAISDPARFKSFEQAQGGLSATLGRLLVVQERYPELKSDRNFMALQSQLEGTENRIAVARRDYNEAAASYNLELHTFPGVLWASTVYKAEKPMSLFSATAAAQSAPTVSFDASPAAAPGSAPPAKP
;
A
#
# COMPACT_ATOMS: atom_id res chain seq x y z
N MET A 1 -6.47 -70.38 -36.70
CA MET A 1 -5.31 -69.47 -36.60
C MET A 1 -5.71 -68.00 -36.53
N THR A 2 -6.91 -67.67 -36.07
CA THR A 2 -7.52 -66.31 -36.12
C THR A 2 -7.73 -65.67 -34.71
N LEU A 3 -7.53 -66.41 -33.63
CA LEU A 3 -7.80 -65.87 -32.27
C LEU A 3 -6.63 -65.04 -31.67
N GLY A 4 -5.42 -65.17 -32.19
CA GLY A 4 -4.23 -64.47 -31.65
C GLY A 4 -4.08 -63.01 -32.09
N ILE A 5 -4.68 -62.60 -33.20
CA ILE A 5 -4.51 -61.26 -33.80
C ILE A 5 -5.39 -60.22 -33.11
N LEU A 6 -6.56 -60.61 -32.60
CA LEU A 6 -7.51 -59.72 -31.91
C LEU A 6 -6.98 -59.25 -30.50
N HIS A 7 -6.20 -60.06 -29.81
CA HIS A 7 -5.62 -59.71 -28.49
C HIS A 7 -4.46 -58.71 -28.60
N VAL A 8 -3.67 -58.78 -29.66
CA VAL A 8 -2.48 -57.90 -29.85
C VAL A 8 -2.96 -56.46 -30.22
N THR A 9 -4.03 -56.32 -30.97
CA THR A 9 -4.57 -55.00 -31.38
C THR A 9 -5.22 -54.27 -30.19
N GLN A 10 -5.92 -54.96 -29.29
CA GLN A 10 -6.48 -54.37 -28.07
C GLN A 10 -5.40 -53.93 -27.07
N PHE A 11 -4.30 -54.68 -26.97
CA PHE A 11 -3.19 -54.36 -26.11
C PHE A 11 -2.46 -53.09 -26.57
N ARG A 12 -2.21 -52.95 -27.86
CA ARG A 12 -1.59 -51.78 -28.50
C ARG A 12 -2.44 -50.51 -28.35
N GLY A 13 -3.78 -50.62 -28.44
CA GLY A 13 -4.69 -49.51 -28.21
C GLY A 13 -4.71 -49.01 -26.78
N ARG A 14 -4.62 -49.89 -25.81
CA ARG A 14 -4.56 -49.54 -24.38
C ARG A 14 -3.25 -48.86 -24.02
N PHE A 15 -2.10 -49.28 -24.57
CA PHE A 15 -0.84 -48.57 -24.36
C PHE A 15 -0.80 -47.20 -25.02
N ALA A 16 -1.38 -47.06 -26.22
CA ALA A 16 -1.49 -45.77 -26.91
C ALA A 16 -2.39 -44.78 -26.12
N ALA A 17 -3.51 -45.29 -25.60
CA ALA A 17 -4.40 -44.45 -24.75
C ALA A 17 -3.73 -44.03 -23.44
N LEU A 18 -2.99 -44.92 -22.77
CA LEU A 18 -2.24 -44.60 -21.54
C LEU A 18 -1.10 -43.62 -21.84
N ALA A 19 -0.39 -43.76 -22.95
CA ALA A 19 0.65 -42.83 -23.37
C ALA A 19 0.06 -41.43 -23.70
N LEU A 20 -1.08 -41.39 -24.36
CA LEU A 20 -1.77 -40.12 -24.66
C LEU A 20 -2.24 -39.41 -23.38
N ILE A 21 -2.80 -40.15 -22.42
CA ILE A 21 -3.20 -39.65 -21.11
C ILE A 21 -1.98 -39.10 -20.34
N ALA A 22 -0.87 -39.82 -20.37
CA ALA A 22 0.40 -39.42 -19.73
C ALA A 22 0.94 -38.11 -20.36
N VAL A 23 0.93 -37.98 -21.67
CA VAL A 23 1.36 -36.76 -22.39
C VAL A 23 0.45 -35.58 -22.10
N VAL A 24 -0.89 -35.78 -22.09
CA VAL A 24 -1.85 -34.73 -21.73
C VAL A 24 -1.69 -34.31 -20.26
N SER A 25 -1.48 -35.28 -19.35
CA SER A 25 -1.27 -34.98 -17.93
C SER A 25 0.03 -34.21 -17.67
N THR A 26 1.12 -34.51 -18.38
CA THR A 26 2.39 -33.77 -18.25
C THR A 26 2.32 -32.37 -18.84
N SER A 27 1.57 -32.15 -19.92
CA SER A 27 1.37 -30.81 -20.48
C SER A 27 0.47 -29.92 -19.61
N LEU A 28 -0.52 -30.47 -18.92
CA LEU A 28 -1.32 -29.73 -17.94
C LEU A 28 -0.53 -29.40 -16.64
N ALA A 29 0.36 -30.28 -16.23
CA ALA A 29 1.18 -30.06 -15.02
C ALA A 29 2.19 -28.90 -15.18
N GLY A 30 2.66 -28.61 -16.41
CA GLY A 30 3.55 -27.48 -16.68
C GLY A 30 2.86 -26.11 -16.65
N CYS A 31 1.53 -26.08 -16.80
CA CYS A 31 0.73 -24.85 -16.90
C CYS A 31 0.45 -24.26 -15.53
N GLY A 32 1.40 -23.67 -14.85
CA GLY A 32 1.19 -23.02 -13.54
C GLY A 32 2.43 -23.00 -12.64
N ALA A 33 3.45 -23.77 -12.97
CA ALA A 33 4.67 -23.82 -12.17
C ALA A 33 5.33 -22.43 -12.00
N ASN A 34 5.29 -21.60 -13.03
CA ASN A 34 5.90 -20.26 -13.02
C ASN A 34 4.96 -19.16 -12.53
N THR A 35 3.70 -19.46 -12.19
CA THR A 35 2.72 -18.43 -11.80
C THR A 35 3.09 -17.80 -10.45
N ILE A 36 3.51 -18.61 -9.48
CA ILE A 36 3.94 -18.15 -8.16
C ILE A 36 5.11 -17.17 -8.28
N PRO A 37 6.28 -17.52 -8.87
CA PRO A 37 7.39 -16.58 -8.97
C PRO A 37 7.08 -15.36 -9.82
N THR A 38 6.25 -15.49 -10.86
CA THR A 38 5.83 -14.35 -11.68
C THR A 38 5.00 -13.34 -10.87
N LYS A 39 4.05 -13.82 -10.08
CA LYS A 39 3.22 -12.96 -9.21
C LYS A 39 4.03 -12.38 -8.06
N GLU A 40 4.98 -13.15 -7.53
CA GLU A 40 5.91 -12.69 -6.50
C GLU A 40 6.74 -11.49 -6.99
N GLU A 41 7.37 -11.63 -8.15
CA GLU A 41 8.18 -10.56 -8.75
C GLU A 41 7.34 -9.33 -9.10
N LEU A 42 6.11 -9.52 -9.57
CA LEU A 42 5.19 -8.41 -9.81
C LEU A 42 4.88 -7.66 -8.50
N ALA A 43 4.60 -8.37 -7.41
CA ALA A 43 4.32 -7.75 -6.13
C ALA A 43 5.55 -7.01 -5.57
N LYS A 44 6.76 -7.58 -5.70
CA LYS A 44 8.02 -6.92 -5.32
C LYS A 44 8.25 -5.65 -6.13
N GLN A 45 8.00 -5.68 -7.44
CA GLN A 45 8.09 -4.50 -8.31
C GLN A 45 7.11 -3.41 -7.85
N LYS A 46 5.84 -3.75 -7.57
CA LYS A 46 4.85 -2.79 -7.09
C LYS A 46 5.20 -2.21 -5.72
N PHE A 47 5.84 -3.01 -4.86
CA PHE A 47 6.36 -2.51 -3.59
C PHE A 47 7.51 -1.51 -3.79
N ALA A 48 8.43 -1.79 -4.72
CA ALA A 48 9.51 -0.86 -5.08
C ALA A 48 8.97 0.47 -5.64
N ASP A 49 7.89 0.44 -6.44
CA ASP A 49 7.19 1.65 -6.90
C ASP A 49 6.66 2.47 -5.70
N ALA A 50 6.07 1.81 -4.71
CA ALA A 50 5.60 2.46 -3.49
C ALA A 50 6.77 3.06 -2.68
N GLN A 51 7.89 2.34 -2.53
CA GLN A 51 9.09 2.85 -1.86
C GLN A 51 9.65 4.09 -2.57
N THR A 52 9.66 4.10 -3.90
CA THR A 52 10.09 5.27 -4.69
C THR A 52 9.21 6.49 -4.42
N ALA A 53 7.90 6.29 -4.30
CA ALA A 53 6.98 7.38 -3.95
C ALA A 53 7.20 7.89 -2.51
N TYR A 54 7.46 7.00 -1.56
CA TYR A 54 7.81 7.38 -0.18
C TYR A 54 9.15 8.14 -0.11
N GLN A 55 10.15 7.70 -0.87
CA GLN A 55 11.44 8.40 -0.94
C GLN A 55 11.26 9.82 -1.49
N ARG A 56 10.51 9.97 -2.58
CA ARG A 56 10.23 11.31 -3.15
C ARG A 56 9.57 12.23 -2.12
N ARG A 57 8.63 11.73 -1.31
CA ARG A 57 8.05 12.51 -0.21
C ARG A 57 9.11 12.95 0.80
N ALA A 58 9.98 12.03 1.23
CA ALA A 58 11.04 12.32 2.19
C ALA A 58 12.04 13.35 1.67
N ASP A 59 12.28 13.40 0.36
CA ASP A 59 13.21 14.34 -0.28
C ASP A 59 12.65 15.76 -0.39
N LEU A 60 11.32 15.93 -0.37
CA LEU A 60 10.69 17.26 -0.36
C LEU A 60 10.73 17.94 1.01
N ILE A 61 10.84 17.16 2.09
CA ILE A 61 10.71 17.66 3.47
C ILE A 61 11.80 18.68 3.86
N PRO A 62 13.09 18.51 3.55
CA PRO A 62 14.11 19.49 3.92
C PRO A 62 13.82 20.89 3.36
N ASN A 63 13.36 20.96 2.11
CA ASN A 63 13.00 22.23 1.47
C ASN A 63 11.77 22.84 2.13
N LEU A 64 10.76 22.03 2.45
CA LEU A 64 9.56 22.48 3.17
C LEU A 64 9.92 23.04 4.55
N VAL A 65 10.72 22.30 5.33
CA VAL A 65 11.18 22.73 6.68
C VAL A 65 11.99 24.04 6.57
N SER A 66 12.86 24.18 5.57
CA SER A 66 13.64 25.40 5.36
C SER A 66 12.75 26.58 5.04
N THR A 67 11.77 26.42 4.16
CA THR A 67 10.82 27.47 3.79
C THR A 67 9.97 27.90 5.01
N VAL A 68 9.38 26.93 5.72
CA VAL A 68 8.58 27.22 6.92
C VAL A 68 9.42 27.92 8.00
N LYS A 69 10.66 27.50 8.22
CA LYS A 69 11.58 28.11 9.18
C LYS A 69 11.85 29.59 8.87
N GLY A 70 11.86 29.98 7.60
CA GLY A 70 12.03 31.38 7.21
C GLY A 70 10.93 32.32 7.70
N TYR A 71 9.69 31.83 7.81
CA TYR A 71 8.52 32.60 8.22
C TYR A 71 8.04 32.28 9.66
N ALA A 72 8.24 31.09 10.13
CA ALA A 72 7.70 30.58 11.38
C ALA A 72 8.80 29.94 12.25
N ALA A 73 9.91 30.64 12.45
CA ALA A 73 11.07 30.15 13.21
C ALA A 73 10.75 29.77 14.67
N GLN A 74 9.70 30.37 15.26
CA GLN A 74 9.22 30.06 16.63
C GLN A 74 8.54 28.68 16.73
N GLU A 75 8.11 28.08 15.62
CA GLU A 75 7.48 26.75 15.58
C GLU A 75 8.51 25.60 15.69
N LYS A 76 9.53 25.78 16.54
CA LYS A 76 10.67 24.85 16.66
C LYS A 76 10.24 23.42 16.95
N SER A 77 9.21 23.20 17.77
CA SER A 77 8.74 21.87 18.14
C SER A 77 8.24 21.11 16.93
N VAL A 78 7.38 21.72 16.11
CA VAL A 78 6.81 21.08 14.90
C VAL A 78 7.89 20.83 13.87
N LEU A 79 8.83 21.76 13.68
CA LEU A 79 9.96 21.58 12.75
C LEU A 79 10.88 20.42 13.15
N VAL A 80 11.16 20.28 14.46
CA VAL A 80 11.95 19.16 15.01
C VAL A 80 11.19 17.85 14.87
N GLU A 81 9.90 17.81 15.18
CA GLU A 81 9.07 16.63 15.02
C GLU A 81 9.06 16.13 13.57
N VAL A 82 8.94 17.03 12.58
CA VAL A 82 8.99 16.68 11.15
C VAL A 82 10.35 16.08 10.78
N ALA A 83 11.45 16.69 11.26
CA ALA A 83 12.78 16.18 10.99
C ALA A 83 13.00 14.78 11.60
N GLN A 84 12.52 14.55 12.84
CA GLN A 84 12.59 13.26 13.51
C GLN A 84 11.70 12.21 12.83
N ALA A 85 10.47 12.57 12.47
CA ALA A 85 9.55 11.67 11.76
C ALA A 85 10.12 11.27 10.39
N ARG A 86 10.75 12.22 9.67
CA ARG A 86 11.47 11.93 8.42
C ARG A 86 12.62 10.96 8.65
N ALA A 87 13.49 11.22 9.64
CA ALA A 87 14.61 10.34 9.96
C ALA A 87 14.12 8.92 10.29
N LYS A 88 13.05 8.79 11.08
CA LYS A 88 12.44 7.49 11.40
C LYS A 88 11.87 6.81 10.14
N ALA A 89 11.15 7.54 9.30
CA ALA A 89 10.54 6.99 8.08
C ALA A 89 11.59 6.52 7.07
N THR A 90 12.76 7.18 6.99
CA THR A 90 13.86 6.80 6.10
C THR A 90 14.78 5.73 6.67
N SER A 91 14.83 5.55 8.01
CA SER A 91 15.62 4.50 8.64
C SER A 91 14.95 3.13 8.64
N VAL A 92 13.61 3.09 8.60
CA VAL A 92 12.85 1.84 8.53
C VAL A 92 12.68 1.46 7.05
N THR A 93 13.63 0.70 6.55
CA THR A 93 13.56 0.14 5.20
C THR A 93 13.06 -1.31 5.26
N VAL A 94 12.23 -1.68 4.31
CA VAL A 94 11.81 -3.07 4.09
C VAL A 94 12.38 -3.49 2.74
N ASP A 95 13.27 -4.47 2.78
CA ASP A 95 13.73 -5.12 1.56
C ASP A 95 12.54 -5.80 0.87
N PRO A 96 12.43 -5.78 -0.46
CA PRO A 96 11.36 -6.48 -1.17
C PRO A 96 11.24 -7.97 -0.84
N SER A 97 12.32 -8.61 -0.39
CA SER A 97 12.29 -10.00 0.11
C SER A 97 11.70 -10.12 1.53
N ALA A 98 11.62 -9.03 2.29
CA ALA A 98 11.12 -9.01 3.67
C ALA A 98 9.65 -8.55 3.79
N ILE A 99 8.94 -8.36 2.68
CA ILE A 99 7.50 -7.99 2.68
C ILE A 99 6.59 -9.08 3.25
N SER A 100 7.09 -10.30 3.35
CA SER A 100 6.43 -11.43 4.01
C SER A 100 6.67 -11.48 5.52
N ASP A 101 7.39 -10.51 6.11
CA ASP A 101 7.56 -10.34 7.56
C ASP A 101 6.54 -9.31 8.08
N PRO A 102 5.47 -9.74 8.77
CA PRO A 102 4.41 -8.82 9.21
C PRO A 102 4.89 -7.76 10.22
N ALA A 103 5.90 -8.09 11.03
CA ALA A 103 6.41 -7.16 12.05
C ALA A 103 7.20 -6.01 11.40
N ARG A 104 8.08 -6.33 10.45
CA ARG A 104 8.84 -5.35 9.69
C ARG A 104 7.93 -4.48 8.82
N PHE A 105 6.98 -5.11 8.13
CA PHE A 105 6.02 -4.39 7.30
C PHE A 105 5.18 -3.41 8.11
N LYS A 106 4.67 -3.83 9.27
CA LYS A 106 3.91 -2.98 10.19
C LYS A 106 4.76 -1.83 10.73
N SER A 107 6.02 -2.07 11.08
CA SER A 107 6.94 -1.02 11.53
C SER A 107 7.16 0.03 10.44
N PHE A 108 7.35 -0.40 9.20
CA PHE A 108 7.45 0.50 8.04
C PHE A 108 6.16 1.32 7.86
N GLU A 109 5.00 0.68 7.87
CA GLU A 109 3.71 1.36 7.73
C GLU A 109 3.49 2.40 8.83
N GLN A 110 3.81 2.06 10.08
CA GLN A 110 3.72 2.99 11.20
C GLN A 110 4.67 4.19 11.08
N ALA A 111 5.91 3.96 10.63
CA ALA A 111 6.87 5.03 10.42
C ALA A 111 6.42 6.00 9.32
N GLN A 112 5.92 5.48 8.20
CA GLN A 112 5.38 6.27 7.10
C GLN A 112 4.11 7.02 7.49
N GLY A 113 3.21 6.38 8.26
CA GLY A 113 1.99 7.01 8.79
C GLY A 113 2.30 8.14 9.80
N GLY A 114 3.29 7.94 10.67
CA GLY A 114 3.77 8.96 11.60
C GLY A 114 4.30 10.20 10.88
N LEU A 115 5.02 10.00 9.77
CA LEU A 115 5.48 11.12 8.94
C LEU A 115 4.33 11.88 8.30
N SER A 116 3.33 11.19 7.74
CA SER A 116 2.14 11.83 7.16
C SER A 116 1.39 12.66 8.21
N ALA A 117 1.19 12.12 9.42
CA ALA A 117 0.51 12.84 10.50
C ALA A 117 1.27 14.10 10.93
N THR A 118 2.61 14.03 10.98
CA THR A 118 3.44 15.17 11.37
C THR A 118 3.47 16.25 10.29
N LEU A 119 3.51 15.85 9.01
CA LEU A 119 3.38 16.78 7.87
C LEU A 119 2.02 17.48 7.89
N GLY A 120 0.93 16.78 8.21
CA GLY A 120 -0.39 17.39 8.38
C GLY A 120 -0.37 18.50 9.43
N ARG A 121 0.27 18.27 10.59
CA ARG A 121 0.43 19.32 11.63
C ARG A 121 1.25 20.52 11.15
N LEU A 122 2.34 20.26 10.40
CA LEU A 122 3.14 21.34 9.82
C LEU A 122 2.33 22.21 8.85
N LEU A 123 1.49 21.59 8.03
CA LEU A 123 0.65 22.34 7.09
C LEU A 123 -0.39 23.22 7.80
N VAL A 124 -0.88 22.83 8.99
CA VAL A 124 -1.78 23.69 9.80
C VAL A 124 -1.08 24.95 10.30
N VAL A 125 0.23 24.96 10.45
CA VAL A 125 1.01 26.15 10.87
C VAL A 125 0.78 27.32 9.92
N GLN A 126 0.65 27.11 8.61
CA GLN A 126 0.44 28.17 7.62
C GLN A 126 -0.75 29.07 7.93
N GLU A 127 -1.81 28.54 8.60
CA GLU A 127 -3.00 29.34 8.92
C GLU A 127 -2.71 30.48 9.92
N ARG A 128 -1.63 30.37 10.70
CA ARG A 128 -1.17 31.39 11.64
C ARG A 128 -0.17 32.37 11.02
N TYR A 129 0.34 32.07 9.82
CA TYR A 129 1.39 32.84 9.13
C TYR A 129 0.94 33.15 7.71
N PRO A 130 0.14 34.22 7.48
CA PRO A 130 -0.40 34.56 6.15
C PRO A 130 0.67 34.79 5.08
N GLU A 131 1.84 35.29 5.48
CA GLU A 131 2.99 35.50 4.56
C GLU A 131 3.55 34.17 4.05
N LEU A 132 3.63 33.15 4.92
CA LEU A 132 3.99 31.78 4.52
C LEU A 132 2.94 31.19 3.57
N LYS A 133 1.65 31.38 3.88
CA LYS A 133 0.55 30.88 3.06
C LYS A 133 0.57 31.45 1.64
N SER A 134 1.04 32.69 1.47
CA SER A 134 1.17 33.37 0.17
C SER A 134 2.53 33.16 -0.51
N ASP A 135 3.49 32.50 0.14
CA ASP A 135 4.79 32.23 -0.44
C ASP A 135 4.73 31.22 -1.60
N ARG A 136 5.28 31.59 -2.75
CA ARG A 136 5.21 30.76 -3.96
C ARG A 136 5.95 29.43 -3.83
N ASN A 137 7.08 29.42 -3.12
CA ASN A 137 7.84 28.19 -2.92
C ASN A 137 7.09 27.24 -2.00
N PHE A 138 6.48 27.77 -0.94
CA PHE A 138 5.64 26.98 -0.04
C PHE A 138 4.45 26.36 -0.77
N MET A 139 3.70 27.14 -1.55
CA MET A 139 2.57 26.63 -2.35
C MET A 139 3.03 25.56 -3.37
N ALA A 140 4.17 25.76 -4.02
CA ALA A 140 4.72 24.78 -4.95
C ALA A 140 5.11 23.48 -4.25
N LEU A 141 5.73 23.56 -3.07
CA LEU A 141 6.10 22.37 -2.26
C LEU A 141 4.86 21.66 -1.72
N GLN A 142 3.83 22.39 -1.28
CA GLN A 142 2.55 21.82 -0.87
C GLN A 142 1.91 21.03 -2.00
N SER A 143 1.80 21.61 -3.20
CA SER A 143 1.26 20.94 -4.38
C SER A 143 2.05 19.68 -4.75
N GLN A 144 3.40 19.73 -4.65
CA GLN A 144 4.23 18.56 -4.89
C GLN A 144 4.02 17.46 -3.84
N LEU A 145 3.83 17.84 -2.56
CA LEU A 145 3.53 16.88 -1.50
C LEU A 145 2.15 16.23 -1.71
N GLU A 146 1.12 17.01 -2.04
CA GLU A 146 -0.22 16.49 -2.35
C GLU A 146 -0.16 15.51 -3.54
N GLY A 147 0.54 15.89 -4.60
CA GLY A 147 0.76 15.01 -5.76
C GLY A 147 1.53 13.73 -5.39
N THR A 148 2.45 13.81 -4.42
CA THR A 148 3.21 12.65 -3.94
C THR A 148 2.34 11.74 -3.06
N GLU A 149 1.49 12.29 -2.18
CA GLU A 149 0.54 11.50 -1.39
C GLU A 149 -0.45 10.73 -2.29
N ASN A 150 -0.93 11.36 -3.36
CA ASN A 150 -1.75 10.67 -4.35
C ASN A 150 -1.00 9.50 -5.02
N ARG A 151 0.27 9.70 -5.37
CA ARG A 151 1.11 8.61 -5.93
C ARG A 151 1.33 7.48 -4.93
N ILE A 152 1.56 7.80 -3.66
CA ILE A 152 1.68 6.81 -2.58
C ILE A 152 0.38 6.00 -2.46
N ALA A 153 -0.78 6.67 -2.47
CA ALA A 153 -2.08 6.00 -2.39
C ALA A 153 -2.30 5.03 -3.57
N VAL A 154 -1.98 5.45 -4.79
CA VAL A 154 -2.05 4.60 -5.99
C VAL A 154 -1.08 3.42 -5.89
N ALA A 155 0.19 3.68 -5.56
CA ALA A 155 1.21 2.63 -5.48
C ALA A 155 0.90 1.60 -4.38
N ARG A 156 0.34 2.02 -3.24
CA ARG A 156 -0.15 1.11 -2.19
C ARG A 156 -1.27 0.21 -2.68
N ARG A 157 -2.23 0.76 -3.41
CA ARG A 157 -3.33 -0.01 -4.00
C ARG A 157 -2.80 -1.04 -5.00
N ASP A 158 -1.93 -0.62 -5.91
CA ASP A 158 -1.36 -1.48 -6.95
C ASP A 158 -0.53 -2.61 -6.33
N TYR A 159 0.24 -2.32 -5.26
CA TYR A 159 0.93 -3.34 -4.48
C TYR A 159 -0.05 -4.31 -3.81
N ASN A 160 -1.08 -3.80 -3.13
CA ASN A 160 -2.06 -4.65 -2.46
C ASN A 160 -2.77 -5.60 -3.44
N GLU A 161 -3.08 -5.13 -4.65
CA GLU A 161 -3.67 -5.95 -5.70
C GLU A 161 -2.72 -7.07 -6.15
N ALA A 162 -1.46 -6.73 -6.41
CA ALA A 162 -0.44 -7.69 -6.81
C ALA A 162 -0.15 -8.72 -5.70
N ALA A 163 0.02 -8.25 -4.45
CA ALA A 163 0.27 -9.11 -3.29
C ALA A 163 -0.93 -10.01 -2.96
N ALA A 164 -2.16 -9.49 -3.07
CA ALA A 164 -3.37 -10.30 -2.90
C ALA A 164 -3.48 -11.39 -3.98
N SER A 165 -3.14 -11.06 -5.24
CA SER A 165 -3.11 -12.03 -6.34
C SER A 165 -2.05 -13.12 -6.09
N TYR A 166 -0.87 -12.75 -5.58
CA TYR A 166 0.16 -13.71 -5.17
C TYR A 166 -0.32 -14.59 -4.01
N ASN A 167 -0.86 -13.99 -2.95
CA ASN A 167 -1.36 -14.72 -1.80
C ASN A 167 -2.48 -15.71 -2.18
N LEU A 168 -3.37 -15.30 -3.10
CA LEU A 168 -4.43 -16.16 -3.62
C LEU A 168 -3.86 -17.37 -4.35
N GLU A 169 -2.81 -17.20 -5.16
CA GLU A 169 -2.15 -18.29 -5.89
C GLU A 169 -1.58 -19.36 -4.95
N LEU A 170 -1.02 -18.96 -3.80
CA LEU A 170 -0.51 -19.90 -2.81
C LEU A 170 -1.59 -20.84 -2.23
N HIS A 171 -2.86 -20.43 -2.27
CA HIS A 171 -3.98 -21.15 -1.63
C HIS A 171 -4.99 -21.74 -2.62
N THR A 172 -4.88 -21.45 -3.93
CA THR A 172 -5.82 -21.92 -4.95
C THR A 172 -5.18 -22.94 -5.89
N PHE A 173 -6.01 -23.84 -6.44
CA PHE A 173 -5.55 -24.77 -7.47
C PHE A 173 -5.31 -24.03 -8.79
N PRO A 174 -4.22 -24.32 -9.56
CA PRO A 174 -3.19 -25.36 -9.31
C PRO A 174 -2.04 -24.89 -8.41
N GLY A 175 -1.93 -23.60 -8.06
CA GLY A 175 -0.82 -23.00 -7.33
C GLY A 175 -0.53 -23.66 -5.99
N VAL A 176 -1.57 -24.07 -5.24
CA VAL A 176 -1.42 -24.74 -3.94
C VAL A 176 -0.59 -26.03 -4.02
N LEU A 177 -0.62 -26.73 -5.15
CA LEU A 177 0.24 -27.94 -5.34
C LEU A 177 1.70 -27.54 -5.45
N TRP A 178 2.00 -26.47 -6.18
CA TRP A 178 3.35 -25.96 -6.34
C TRP A 178 3.85 -25.32 -5.04
N ALA A 179 3.03 -24.58 -4.34
CA ALA A 179 3.34 -24.02 -3.03
C ALA A 179 3.67 -25.10 -1.99
N SER A 180 2.96 -26.24 -2.00
CA SER A 180 3.18 -27.33 -1.06
C SER A 180 4.35 -28.23 -1.41
N THR A 181 4.86 -28.21 -2.63
CA THR A 181 5.92 -29.12 -3.12
C THR A 181 7.22 -28.38 -3.43
N VAL A 182 7.20 -27.50 -4.42
CA VAL A 182 8.40 -26.81 -4.95
C VAL A 182 8.69 -25.53 -4.17
N TYR A 183 7.65 -24.74 -3.86
CA TYR A 183 7.75 -23.41 -3.27
C TYR A 183 7.38 -23.37 -1.78
N LYS A 184 7.76 -24.40 -1.00
CA LYS A 184 7.44 -24.54 0.43
C LYS A 184 7.94 -23.41 1.33
N ALA A 185 8.96 -22.67 0.89
CA ALA A 185 9.53 -21.56 1.64
C ALA A 185 8.75 -20.26 1.46
N GLU A 186 7.90 -20.20 0.44
CA GLU A 186 7.14 -19.00 0.11
C GLU A 186 6.06 -18.74 1.16
N LYS A 187 5.95 -17.48 1.56
CA LYS A 187 5.01 -17.01 2.58
C LYS A 187 4.10 -15.95 2.00
N PRO A 188 2.86 -15.84 2.49
CA PRO A 188 1.98 -14.75 2.12
C PRO A 188 2.62 -13.38 2.41
N MET A 189 2.43 -12.45 1.50
CA MET A 189 2.88 -11.07 1.64
C MET A 189 1.91 -10.26 2.49
N SER A 190 2.45 -9.35 3.29
CA SER A 190 1.65 -8.40 4.08
C SER A 190 1.02 -7.34 3.17
N LEU A 191 -0.19 -6.90 3.50
CA LEU A 191 -0.90 -5.87 2.76
C LEU A 191 -0.91 -4.56 3.55
N PHE A 192 -0.85 -3.43 2.85
CA PHE A 192 -1.11 -2.14 3.48
C PHE A 192 -2.54 -2.08 4.01
N SER A 193 -2.69 -1.65 5.24
CA SER A 193 -3.99 -1.42 5.87
C SER A 193 -4.50 0.00 5.61
N ALA A 194 -5.82 0.20 5.66
CA ALA A 194 -6.38 1.55 5.70
C ALA A 194 -5.91 2.24 6.99
N THR A 195 -5.59 3.54 6.90
CA THR A 195 -5.22 4.32 8.08
C THR A 195 -6.39 4.40 9.06
N ALA A 196 -6.11 4.46 10.36
CA ALA A 196 -7.14 4.59 11.39
C ALA A 196 -8.09 5.79 11.13
N ALA A 197 -7.57 6.88 10.57
CA ALA A 197 -8.37 8.04 10.18
C ALA A 197 -9.32 7.75 8.99
N ALA A 198 -8.97 6.83 8.09
CA ALA A 198 -9.82 6.42 6.98
C ALA A 198 -10.87 5.37 7.38
N GLN A 199 -10.70 4.74 8.54
CA GLN A 199 -11.65 3.74 9.08
C GLN A 199 -12.78 4.39 9.88
N SER A 200 -12.62 5.65 10.34
CA SER A 200 -13.67 6.42 11.00
C SER A 200 -14.29 7.39 9.97
N ALA A 201 -15.53 7.14 9.59
CA ALA A 201 -16.28 8.11 8.79
C ALA A 201 -16.41 9.42 9.57
N PRO A 202 -16.17 10.58 8.95
CA PRO A 202 -16.43 11.85 9.61
C PRO A 202 -17.93 11.94 9.94
N THR A 203 -18.27 12.06 11.21
CA THR A 203 -19.65 12.35 11.64
C THR A 203 -19.95 13.80 11.29
N VAL A 204 -20.73 14.01 10.25
CA VAL A 204 -21.30 15.33 9.95
C VAL A 204 -22.55 15.47 10.82
N SER A 205 -22.44 16.24 11.89
CA SER A 205 -23.59 16.63 12.72
C SER A 205 -24.24 17.87 12.10
N PHE A 206 -25.41 17.69 11.54
CA PHE A 206 -26.24 18.80 11.02
C PHE A 206 -27.09 19.48 12.11
N ASP A 207 -26.93 19.11 13.37
CA ASP A 207 -27.59 19.70 14.51
C ASP A 207 -26.91 21.01 14.92
N ALA A 208 -26.87 21.98 14.01
CA ALA A 208 -26.79 23.38 14.40
C ALA A 208 -28.21 23.83 14.78
N SER A 209 -28.60 23.55 16.01
CA SER A 209 -29.76 24.25 16.62
C SER A 209 -29.47 25.75 16.50
N PRO A 210 -30.35 26.56 15.89
CA PRO A 210 -30.12 28.00 15.81
C PRO A 210 -30.00 28.54 17.24
N ALA A 211 -28.87 29.16 17.55
CA ALA A 211 -28.67 29.87 18.79
C ALA A 211 -29.84 30.79 19.02
N ALA A 212 -30.58 30.59 20.13
CA ALA A 212 -31.68 31.47 20.53
C ALA A 212 -31.19 32.91 20.55
N ALA A 213 -31.82 33.73 19.75
CA ALA A 213 -31.58 35.17 19.75
C ALA A 213 -31.75 35.71 21.18
N PRO A 214 -30.85 36.58 21.68
CA PRO A 214 -31.01 37.18 23.00
C PRO A 214 -32.33 37.95 23.03
N GLY A 215 -33.22 37.51 23.95
CA GLY A 215 -34.56 38.03 24.11
C GLY A 215 -34.51 39.54 24.29
N SER A 216 -35.31 40.25 23.49
CA SER A 216 -35.65 41.68 23.66
C SER A 216 -36.23 41.91 25.06
N ALA A 217 -35.57 42.74 25.85
CA ALA A 217 -36.08 43.20 27.13
C ALA A 217 -37.45 43.94 26.92
N PRO A 218 -38.45 43.72 27.79
CA PRO A 218 -39.72 44.43 27.69
C PRO A 218 -39.57 45.92 28.03
N PRO A 219 -40.32 46.82 27.37
CA PRO A 219 -40.23 48.24 27.64
C PRO A 219 -40.76 48.58 29.04
N ALA A 220 -40.04 49.45 29.77
CA ALA A 220 -40.49 50.07 31.03
C ALA A 220 -41.71 50.89 30.82
N LYS A 221 -42.76 50.69 31.63
CA LYS A 221 -43.92 51.52 31.67
C LYS A 221 -43.66 52.85 32.46
N PRO A 222 -44.28 53.96 32.11
CA PRO A 222 -44.11 55.25 32.72
C PRO A 222 -44.65 55.36 34.16
#